data_08e541b88bb0421b52419845cc64c55f
#
_entry.id   08e541b88bb0421b52419845cc64c55f
#
_cell.length_a   1.000
_cell.length_b   1.000
_cell.length_c   1.000
_cell.angle_alpha   90.00
_cell.angle_beta   90.00
_cell.angle_gamma   90.00
#
_symmetry.space_group_name_H-M   'P 1'
#
loop_
_entity.id
_entity.type
_entity.pdbx_description
1 polymer ?
#
loop_
_entity_poly.entity_id
_entity_poly.type
_entity_poly.pdbx_seq_one_letter_code
_entity_poly.pdbx_strand_id
1 'polypeptide(L)'
;KEYRRQRQMCIRDRGNTIIGVGSEMFGTWWSILWATSFLANLTGLILSQTMSSVVAIYITIPLLLIPQILLCGLVIKFDDLNTRASDENIVPLIGEVIPSRWAFEALMVEQFCDNAYNRPYFPIEKEKYLAQYYENVHLPEVRSLVEQIALKDDPDKRKTVENELAVLSRAARIAPRMEGEGYLAYLDKVDAALHERAHNFTAYLDQIQQERGRKEGTGQLMKMKKAHHNMAIEDLVMGTGGRHLYKEANHRIYPAIGQVYVEPDNRFGRAAFYSHEKNWAGYHIST
;
A
#
# COMPACT_ATOMS: atom_id res chain seq x y z
N LYS A 1 -34.11 27.66 7.21
CA LYS A 1 -32.91 27.12 7.89
C LYS A 1 -32.93 25.59 7.96
N GLU A 2 -34.08 24.96 8.24
CA GLU A 2 -34.22 23.48 8.29
C GLU A 2 -33.99 22.82 6.93
N TYR A 3 -34.50 23.35 5.85
CA TYR A 3 -34.34 22.83 4.51
C TYR A 3 -32.85 22.82 4.05
N ARG A 4 -32.05 23.80 4.47
CA ARG A 4 -30.59 23.80 4.23
C ARG A 4 -29.89 22.73 5.05
N ARG A 5 -30.29 22.48 6.29
CA ARG A 5 -29.73 21.42 7.14
C ARG A 5 -30.06 20.05 6.58
N GLN A 6 -31.31 19.80 6.16
CA GLN A 6 -31.70 18.55 5.52
C GLN A 6 -30.93 18.28 4.22
N ARG A 7 -30.73 19.33 3.40
CA ARG A 7 -29.97 19.21 2.17
C ARG A 7 -28.49 18.90 2.41
N GLN A 8 -27.88 19.51 3.41
CA GLN A 8 -26.50 19.21 3.81
C GLN A 8 -26.35 17.80 4.41
N MET A 9 -27.32 17.36 5.22
CA MET A 9 -27.35 15.98 5.70
C MET A 9 -27.51 14.98 4.54
N CYS A 10 -28.43 15.20 3.63
CA CYS A 10 -28.60 14.31 2.47
C CYS A 10 -27.38 14.24 1.55
N ILE A 11 -26.66 15.35 1.36
CA ILE A 11 -25.42 15.36 0.56
C ILE A 11 -24.33 14.58 1.28
N ARG A 12 -24.19 14.74 2.60
CA ARG A 12 -23.22 14.01 3.41
C ARG A 12 -23.51 12.52 3.45
N ASP A 13 -24.76 12.14 3.68
CA ASP A 13 -25.17 10.74 3.74
C ASP A 13 -25.05 10.04 2.38
N ARG A 14 -25.38 10.73 1.29
CA ARG A 14 -25.16 10.22 -0.08
C ARG A 14 -23.69 10.16 -0.44
N GLY A 15 -22.89 11.14 -0.03
CA GLY A 15 -21.43 11.10 -0.20
C GLY A 15 -20.82 9.89 0.50
N ASN A 16 -21.15 9.67 1.76
CA ASN A 16 -20.71 8.50 2.52
C ASN A 16 -21.17 7.18 1.90
N THR A 17 -22.40 7.13 1.38
CA THR A 17 -22.92 5.92 0.71
C THR A 17 -22.22 5.66 -0.63
N ILE A 18 -21.85 6.72 -1.37
CA ILE A 18 -21.13 6.59 -2.66
C ILE A 18 -19.68 6.15 -2.42
N ILE A 19 -19.02 6.67 -1.38
CA ILE A 19 -17.65 6.33 -1.05
C ILE A 19 -17.56 5.03 -0.25
N GLY A 20 -18.68 4.57 0.35
CA GLY A 20 -18.72 3.35 1.14
C GLY A 20 -18.08 3.48 2.52
N VAL A 21 -17.99 4.71 3.06
CA VAL A 21 -17.46 4.95 4.41
C VAL A 21 -18.45 4.46 5.45
N GLY A 22 -18.09 3.42 6.19
CA GLY A 22 -18.87 2.91 7.32
C GLY A 22 -18.88 3.89 8.51
N SER A 23 -19.93 3.80 9.33
CA SER A 23 -20.05 4.60 10.56
C SER A 23 -18.88 4.39 11.53
N GLU A 24 -18.24 3.23 11.47
CA GLU A 24 -17.11 2.80 12.30
C GLU A 24 -15.84 3.61 12.02
N MET A 25 -15.65 4.00 10.76
CA MET A 25 -14.48 4.76 10.29
C MET A 25 -14.67 6.27 10.40
N PHE A 26 -15.84 6.72 10.83
CA PHE A 26 -16.17 8.14 10.90
C PHE A 26 -15.19 8.94 11.76
N GLY A 27 -14.74 8.37 12.87
CA GLY A 27 -13.77 9.03 13.78
C GLY A 27 -12.43 9.29 13.11
N THR A 28 -11.87 8.29 12.42
CA THR A 28 -10.58 8.38 11.72
C THR A 28 -10.69 9.36 10.55
N TRP A 29 -11.72 9.23 9.72
CA TRP A 29 -11.97 10.15 8.62
C TRP A 29 -12.13 11.59 9.07
N TRP A 30 -12.90 11.81 10.13
CA TRP A 30 -13.11 13.14 10.69
C TRP A 30 -11.80 13.74 11.20
N SER A 31 -10.99 12.98 11.91
CA SER A 31 -9.71 13.46 12.45
C SER A 31 -8.70 13.81 11.36
N ILE A 32 -8.58 12.98 10.30
CA ILE A 32 -7.70 13.24 9.17
C ILE A 32 -8.15 14.49 8.40
N LEU A 33 -9.45 14.61 8.10
CA LEU A 33 -10.00 15.78 7.43
C LEU A 33 -9.89 17.06 8.27
N TRP A 34 -10.05 16.95 9.58
CA TRP A 34 -9.84 18.08 10.49
C TRP A 34 -8.38 18.52 10.51
N ALA A 35 -7.44 17.57 10.64
CA ALA A 35 -6.01 17.87 10.65
C ALA A 35 -5.55 18.52 9.33
N THR A 36 -6.01 17.99 8.19
CA THR A 36 -5.69 18.58 6.87
C THR A 36 -6.27 19.98 6.70
N SER A 37 -7.51 20.19 7.15
CA SER A 37 -8.14 21.52 7.12
C SER A 37 -7.41 22.50 8.02
N PHE A 38 -6.96 22.07 9.19
CA PHE A 38 -6.17 22.89 10.10
C PHE A 38 -4.84 23.30 9.49
N LEU A 39 -4.11 22.35 8.86
CA LEU A 39 -2.85 22.65 8.16
C LEU A 39 -3.07 23.60 6.97
N ALA A 40 -4.15 23.42 6.21
CA ALA A 40 -4.48 24.32 5.12
C ALA A 40 -4.76 25.76 5.62
N ASN A 41 -5.48 25.91 6.72
CA ASN A 41 -5.71 27.20 7.34
C ASN A 41 -4.42 27.86 7.84
N LEU A 42 -3.54 27.10 8.50
CA LEU A 42 -2.23 27.60 8.93
C LEU A 42 -1.39 28.08 7.74
N THR A 43 -1.35 27.29 6.67
CA THR A 43 -0.64 27.65 5.44
C THR A 43 -1.20 28.93 4.84
N GLY A 44 -2.53 29.09 4.81
CA GLY A 44 -3.20 30.30 4.34
C GLY A 44 -2.87 31.54 5.18
N LEU A 45 -2.82 31.40 6.51
CA LEU A 45 -2.44 32.48 7.42
C LEU A 45 -0.98 32.90 7.22
N ILE A 46 -0.06 31.93 7.13
CA ILE A 46 1.36 32.21 6.87
C ILE A 46 1.52 32.97 5.55
N LEU A 47 0.84 32.49 4.51
CA LEU A 47 0.88 33.11 3.19
C LEU A 47 0.35 34.56 3.23
N SER A 48 -0.77 34.78 3.92
CA SER A 48 -1.37 36.09 4.08
C SER A 48 -0.48 37.08 4.84
N GLN A 49 0.29 36.60 5.82
CA GLN A 49 1.22 37.43 6.59
C GLN A 49 2.54 37.73 5.86
N THR A 50 2.96 36.79 5.01
CA THR A 50 4.25 36.91 4.30
C THR A 50 4.13 37.81 3.05
N MET A 51 2.97 37.83 2.41
CA MET A 51 2.75 38.57 1.16
C MET A 51 2.22 39.98 1.41
N SER A 52 2.92 40.96 0.89
CA SER A 52 2.53 42.39 1.01
C SER A 52 1.48 42.85 -0.02
N SER A 53 1.24 42.04 -1.08
CA SER A 53 0.33 42.37 -2.16
C SER A 53 -0.76 41.31 -2.34
N VAL A 54 -2.01 41.78 -2.46
CA VAL A 54 -3.17 40.91 -2.75
C VAL A 54 -3.00 40.14 -4.06
N VAL A 55 -2.41 40.78 -5.09
CA VAL A 55 -2.14 40.14 -6.39
C VAL A 55 -1.15 38.97 -6.23
N ALA A 56 -0.13 39.14 -5.40
CA ALA A 56 0.85 38.07 -5.12
C ALA A 56 0.16 36.85 -4.47
N ILE A 57 -0.77 37.06 -3.55
CA ILE A 57 -1.55 35.99 -2.91
C ILE A 57 -2.34 35.20 -3.96
N TYR A 58 -3.06 35.89 -4.86
CA TYR A 58 -3.86 35.21 -5.89
C TYR A 58 -3.01 34.35 -6.86
N ILE A 59 -1.77 34.74 -7.12
CA ILE A 59 -0.85 33.96 -7.96
C ILE A 59 -0.25 32.80 -7.17
N THR A 60 0.09 33.01 -5.92
CA THR A 60 0.77 31.99 -5.08
C THR A 60 -0.15 30.85 -4.68
N ILE A 61 -1.45 31.11 -4.45
CA ILE A 61 -2.42 30.06 -4.09
C ILE A 61 -2.48 28.93 -5.14
N PRO A 62 -2.74 29.18 -6.44
CA PRO A 62 -2.72 28.14 -7.45
C PRO A 62 -1.35 27.46 -7.59
N LEU A 63 -0.27 28.22 -7.51
CA LEU A 63 1.10 27.70 -7.59
C LEU A 63 1.39 26.69 -6.47
N LEU A 64 0.79 26.86 -5.30
CA LEU A 64 0.94 25.97 -4.15
C LEU A 64 -0.03 24.78 -4.24
N LEU A 65 -1.26 24.99 -4.75
CA LEU A 65 -2.28 23.94 -4.85
C LEU A 65 -2.00 22.94 -5.98
N ILE A 66 -1.48 23.41 -7.14
CA ILE A 66 -1.22 22.53 -8.28
C ILE A 66 -0.27 21.38 -7.92
N PRO A 67 0.91 21.61 -7.31
CA PRO A 67 1.77 20.50 -6.87
C PRO A 67 1.10 19.58 -5.85
N GLN A 68 0.30 20.11 -4.93
CA GLN A 68 -0.41 19.29 -3.95
C GLN A 68 -1.42 18.33 -4.59
N ILE A 69 -2.15 18.78 -5.60
CA ILE A 69 -3.11 17.95 -6.33
C ILE A 69 -2.39 16.93 -7.21
N LEU A 70 -1.34 17.34 -7.92
CA LEU A 70 -0.59 16.45 -8.82
C LEU A 70 0.15 15.36 -8.06
N LEU A 71 0.78 15.72 -6.94
CA LEU A 71 1.63 14.81 -6.15
C LEU A 71 0.90 14.16 -4.97
N CYS A 72 -0.43 14.24 -4.89
CA CYS A 72 -1.19 13.49 -3.88
C CYS A 72 -1.32 11.99 -4.21
N GLY A 73 -0.92 11.55 -5.43
CA GLY A 73 -1.02 10.17 -5.88
C GLY A 73 -2.36 9.79 -6.54
N LEU A 74 -3.33 10.73 -6.58
CA LEU A 74 -4.61 10.50 -7.24
C LEU A 74 -4.54 10.73 -8.75
N VAL A 75 -3.90 11.84 -9.16
CA VAL A 75 -3.86 12.27 -10.56
C VAL A 75 -2.69 11.63 -11.30
N ILE A 76 -1.53 11.61 -10.69
CA ILE A 76 -0.32 11.00 -11.24
C ILE A 76 0.07 9.83 -10.34
N LYS A 77 0.08 8.63 -10.91
CA LYS A 77 0.65 7.46 -10.23
C LYS A 77 2.16 7.65 -10.15
N PHE A 78 2.75 7.45 -8.98
CA PHE A 78 4.19 7.59 -8.82
C PHE A 78 5.00 6.60 -9.68
N ASP A 79 4.39 5.47 -10.03
CA ASP A 79 4.95 4.47 -10.93
C ASP A 79 5.15 4.97 -12.38
N ASP A 80 4.38 5.97 -12.79
CA ASP A 80 4.47 6.55 -14.13
C ASP A 80 5.45 7.75 -14.19
N LEU A 81 6.03 8.15 -13.04
CA LEU A 81 7.04 9.21 -13.00
C LEU A 81 8.37 8.72 -13.58
N ASN A 82 9.11 9.67 -14.18
CA ASN A 82 10.43 9.37 -14.73
C ASN A 82 11.37 8.84 -13.64
N THR A 83 12.03 7.72 -13.92
CA THR A 83 12.99 7.02 -13.03
C THR A 83 14.12 7.89 -12.49
N ARG A 84 14.44 9.04 -13.16
CA ARG A 84 15.40 10.02 -12.66
C ARG A 84 14.86 10.89 -11.52
N ALA A 85 13.54 11.02 -11.41
CA ALA A 85 12.89 11.85 -10.39
C ALA A 85 12.39 11.03 -9.19
N SER A 86 12.29 9.72 -9.35
CA SER A 86 11.77 8.78 -8.35
C SER A 86 12.57 7.48 -8.46
N ASP A 87 13.15 7.01 -7.37
CA ASP A 87 13.59 5.62 -7.25
C ASP A 87 12.36 4.72 -7.37
N GLU A 88 12.50 3.60 -8.06
CA GLU A 88 11.42 2.81 -8.65
C GLU A 88 10.35 2.28 -7.68
N ASN A 89 10.48 2.37 -6.40
CA ASN A 89 9.44 1.93 -5.42
C ASN A 89 9.27 2.91 -4.27
N ILE A 90 9.77 4.12 -4.43
CA ILE A 90 9.82 5.08 -3.34
C ILE A 90 9.11 6.34 -3.78
N VAL A 91 8.25 6.85 -2.92
CA VAL A 91 7.62 8.16 -3.14
C VAL A 91 8.72 9.22 -3.27
N PRO A 92 8.65 10.10 -4.27
CA PRO A 92 9.62 11.19 -4.42
C PRO A 92 9.70 12.04 -3.15
N LEU A 93 10.89 12.52 -2.80
CA LEU A 93 11.10 13.33 -1.59
C LEU A 93 10.14 14.54 -1.51
N ILE A 94 9.82 15.13 -2.66
CA ILE A 94 8.84 16.22 -2.75
C ILE A 94 7.46 15.76 -2.30
N GLY A 95 7.05 14.54 -2.66
CA GLY A 95 5.79 13.94 -2.23
C GLY A 95 5.70 13.72 -0.72
N GLU A 96 6.82 13.44 -0.05
CA GLU A 96 6.87 13.23 1.40
C GLU A 96 6.52 14.50 2.21
N VAL A 97 6.77 15.68 1.65
CA VAL A 97 6.48 16.97 2.29
C VAL A 97 5.01 17.39 2.14
N ILE A 98 4.25 16.75 1.26
CA ILE A 98 2.88 17.15 0.90
C ILE A 98 1.86 16.51 1.83
N PRO A 99 1.15 17.30 2.68
CA PRO A 99 0.18 16.77 3.64
C PRO A 99 -1.02 16.08 2.98
N SER A 100 -1.45 16.57 1.81
CA SER A 100 -2.59 15.99 1.08
C SER A 100 -2.31 14.56 0.61
N ARG A 101 -1.05 14.22 0.31
CA ARG A 101 -0.65 12.84 0.00
C ARG A 101 -0.88 11.91 1.20
N TRP A 102 -0.35 12.29 2.35
CA TRP A 102 -0.49 11.49 3.57
C TRP A 102 -1.95 11.28 3.97
N ALA A 103 -2.75 12.35 3.87
CA ALA A 103 -4.17 12.28 4.17
C ALA A 103 -4.91 11.35 3.19
N PHE A 104 -4.64 11.49 1.89
CA PHE A 104 -5.26 10.65 0.88
C PHE A 104 -4.89 9.18 1.05
N GLU A 105 -3.61 8.90 1.25
CA GLU A 105 -3.11 7.56 1.50
C GLU A 105 -3.77 6.93 2.73
N ALA A 106 -3.74 7.62 3.87
CA ALA A 106 -4.33 7.13 5.11
C ALA A 106 -5.83 6.83 4.95
N LEU A 107 -6.59 7.69 4.27
CA LEU A 107 -8.01 7.47 4.02
C LEU A 107 -8.27 6.24 3.13
N MET A 108 -7.46 6.03 2.09
CA MET A 108 -7.65 4.90 1.17
C MET A 108 -7.25 3.58 1.83
N VAL A 109 -6.13 3.54 2.54
CA VAL A 109 -5.66 2.35 3.26
C VAL A 109 -6.63 1.97 4.38
N GLU A 110 -7.03 2.92 5.22
CA GLU A 110 -8.02 2.72 6.29
C GLU A 110 -9.32 2.14 5.73
N GLN A 111 -9.84 2.74 4.64
CA GLN A 111 -11.08 2.27 4.04
C GLN A 111 -10.96 0.88 3.46
N PHE A 112 -9.81 0.48 2.97
CA PHE A 112 -9.58 -0.87 2.46
C PHE A 112 -9.38 -1.88 3.59
N CYS A 113 -8.50 -1.58 4.56
CA CYS A 113 -8.07 -2.52 5.60
C CYS A 113 -9.07 -2.64 6.75
N ASP A 114 -9.56 -1.50 7.26
CA ASP A 114 -10.25 -1.42 8.55
C ASP A 114 -11.77 -1.31 8.46
N ASN A 115 -12.35 -1.48 7.28
CA ASN A 115 -13.80 -1.54 7.16
C ASN A 115 -14.36 -2.81 7.84
N ALA A 116 -15.62 -2.77 8.27
CA ALA A 116 -16.30 -3.84 9.01
C ALA A 116 -16.25 -5.21 8.34
N TYR A 117 -16.16 -5.23 7.02
CA TYR A 117 -16.05 -6.48 6.26
C TYR A 117 -14.62 -7.00 6.24
N ASN A 118 -13.63 -6.18 5.83
CA ASN A 118 -12.26 -6.62 5.58
C ASN A 118 -11.42 -6.77 6.86
N ARG A 119 -11.65 -5.97 7.89
CA ARG A 119 -10.86 -5.94 9.12
C ARG A 119 -10.51 -7.31 9.71
N PRO A 120 -11.44 -8.28 9.83
CA PRO A 120 -11.11 -9.60 10.36
C PRO A 120 -10.36 -10.50 9.36
N TYR A 121 -10.41 -10.20 8.06
CA TYR A 121 -9.75 -10.99 7.02
C TYR A 121 -8.37 -10.45 6.65
N PHE A 122 -8.18 -9.13 6.74
CA PHE A 122 -7.00 -8.43 6.25
C PHE A 122 -5.66 -9.03 6.73
N PRO A 123 -5.43 -9.33 8.02
CA PRO A 123 -4.16 -9.89 8.46
C PRO A 123 -3.85 -11.25 7.84
N ILE A 124 -4.88 -12.04 7.57
CA ILE A 124 -4.74 -13.38 6.99
C ILE A 124 -4.58 -13.29 5.47
N GLU A 125 -5.34 -12.40 4.84
CA GLU A 125 -5.19 -12.08 3.41
C GLU A 125 -3.81 -11.53 3.09
N LYS A 126 -3.25 -10.68 3.96
CA LYS A 126 -1.86 -10.19 3.86
C LYS A 126 -0.87 -11.35 3.81
N GLU A 127 -0.92 -12.27 4.76
CA GLU A 127 0.00 -13.41 4.82
C GLU A 127 -0.16 -14.35 3.63
N LYS A 128 -1.41 -14.63 3.23
CA LYS A 128 -1.71 -15.43 2.03
C LYS A 128 -1.16 -14.76 0.77
N TYR A 129 -1.46 -13.47 0.58
CA TYR A 129 -1.02 -12.73 -0.59
C TYR A 129 0.50 -12.68 -0.69
N LEU A 130 1.19 -12.39 0.40
CA LEU A 130 2.65 -12.36 0.43
C LEU A 130 3.25 -13.73 0.10
N ALA A 131 2.70 -14.82 0.66
CA ALA A 131 3.16 -16.17 0.33
C ALA A 131 2.99 -16.46 -1.17
N GLN A 132 1.82 -16.14 -1.75
CA GLN A 132 1.55 -16.31 -3.17
C GLN A 132 2.41 -15.42 -4.07
N TYR A 133 2.66 -14.17 -3.66
CA TYR A 133 3.54 -13.27 -4.40
C TYR A 133 4.97 -13.80 -4.45
N TYR A 134 5.50 -14.24 -3.30
CA TYR A 134 6.85 -14.80 -3.26
C TYR A 134 6.96 -16.11 -4.03
N GLU A 135 5.94 -16.97 -3.99
CA GLU A 135 5.89 -18.23 -4.74
C GLU A 135 5.82 -17.98 -6.27
N ASN A 136 4.88 -17.15 -6.72
CA ASN A 136 4.52 -17.08 -8.14
C ASN A 136 5.26 -15.97 -8.91
N VAL A 137 5.83 -14.97 -8.25
CA VAL A 137 6.48 -13.82 -8.89
C VAL A 137 7.96 -13.75 -8.51
N HIS A 138 8.25 -13.68 -7.22
CA HIS A 138 9.61 -13.39 -6.75
C HIS A 138 10.55 -14.59 -6.93
N LEU A 139 10.13 -15.77 -6.55
CA LEU A 139 10.96 -17.00 -6.64
C LEU A 139 11.32 -17.37 -8.07
N PRO A 140 10.41 -17.34 -9.07
CA PRO A 140 10.78 -17.57 -10.46
C PRO A 140 11.83 -16.58 -10.97
N GLU A 141 11.77 -15.31 -10.56
CA GLU A 141 12.76 -14.31 -10.95
C GLU A 141 14.13 -14.59 -10.36
N VAL A 142 14.19 -14.89 -9.06
CA VAL A 142 15.46 -15.30 -8.41
C VAL A 142 16.02 -16.56 -9.05
N ARG A 143 15.17 -17.51 -9.43
CA ARG A 143 15.56 -18.74 -10.16
C ARG A 143 16.18 -18.39 -11.52
N SER A 144 15.59 -17.48 -12.27
CA SER A 144 16.13 -16.97 -13.52
C SER A 144 17.51 -16.30 -13.34
N LEU A 145 17.69 -15.50 -12.28
CA LEU A 145 18.98 -14.88 -11.95
C LEU A 145 20.03 -15.93 -11.62
N VAL A 146 19.70 -16.99 -10.88
CA VAL A 146 20.61 -18.12 -10.58
C VAL A 146 21.05 -18.82 -11.86
N GLU A 147 20.15 -19.08 -12.79
CA GLU A 147 20.48 -19.69 -14.09
C GLU A 147 21.38 -18.77 -14.93
N GLN A 148 21.14 -17.46 -14.93
CA GLN A 148 21.99 -16.50 -15.60
C GLN A 148 23.42 -16.45 -15.03
N ILE A 149 23.58 -16.53 -13.70
CA ILE A 149 24.88 -16.60 -13.05
C ILE A 149 25.61 -17.91 -13.44
N ALA A 150 24.91 -19.02 -13.55
CA ALA A 150 25.48 -20.29 -13.97
C ALA A 150 26.04 -20.26 -15.42
N LEU A 151 25.41 -19.43 -16.29
CA LEU A 151 25.87 -19.24 -17.67
C LEU A 151 27.04 -18.22 -17.76
N LYS A 152 26.94 -17.13 -16.99
CA LYS A 152 27.95 -16.07 -16.98
C LYS A 152 28.06 -15.52 -15.54
N ASP A 153 29.22 -15.75 -14.92
CA ASP A 153 29.45 -15.27 -13.57
C ASP A 153 29.53 -13.74 -13.54
N ASP A 154 28.48 -13.13 -12.99
CA ASP A 154 28.30 -11.70 -12.83
C ASP A 154 28.23 -11.39 -11.32
N PRO A 155 29.22 -10.65 -10.78
CA PRO A 155 29.29 -10.38 -9.34
C PRO A 155 28.10 -9.57 -8.83
N ASP A 156 27.52 -8.68 -9.66
CA ASP A 156 26.37 -7.87 -9.27
C ASP A 156 25.10 -8.72 -9.16
N LYS A 157 24.90 -9.63 -10.11
CA LYS A 157 23.76 -10.58 -10.05
C LYS A 157 23.92 -11.56 -8.89
N ARG A 158 25.13 -12.02 -8.62
CA ARG A 158 25.42 -12.89 -7.45
C ARG A 158 25.02 -12.21 -6.15
N LYS A 159 25.39 -10.94 -5.98
CA LYS A 159 25.01 -10.14 -4.82
C LYS A 159 23.49 -9.97 -4.71
N THR A 160 22.81 -9.74 -5.85
CA THR A 160 21.35 -9.68 -5.90
C THR A 160 20.74 -10.99 -5.41
N VAL A 161 21.18 -12.13 -5.94
CA VAL A 161 20.69 -13.45 -5.53
C VAL A 161 20.89 -13.70 -4.03
N GLU A 162 22.06 -13.40 -3.48
CA GLU A 162 22.34 -13.57 -2.05
C GLU A 162 21.42 -12.71 -1.18
N ASN A 163 21.19 -11.47 -1.57
CA ASN A 163 20.25 -10.59 -0.88
C ASN A 163 18.81 -11.15 -0.93
N GLU A 164 18.39 -11.63 -2.11
CA GLU A 164 17.03 -12.14 -2.29
C GLU A 164 16.80 -13.51 -1.63
N LEU A 165 17.82 -14.36 -1.53
CA LEU A 165 17.74 -15.58 -0.74
C LEU A 165 17.47 -15.29 0.74
N ALA A 166 18.06 -14.22 1.30
CA ALA A 166 17.79 -13.80 2.67
C ALA A 166 16.36 -13.26 2.84
N VAL A 167 15.77 -12.63 1.81
CA VAL A 167 14.36 -12.22 1.81
C VAL A 167 13.45 -13.43 1.74
N LEU A 168 13.70 -14.33 0.78
CA LEU A 168 12.93 -15.55 0.61
C LEU A 168 12.95 -16.47 1.83
N SER A 169 14.09 -16.61 2.51
CA SER A 169 14.17 -17.40 3.75
C SER A 169 13.26 -16.85 4.85
N ARG A 170 13.20 -15.54 5.00
CA ARG A 170 12.29 -14.85 5.93
C ARG A 170 10.84 -15.02 5.51
N ALA A 171 10.54 -14.82 4.23
CA ALA A 171 9.21 -14.97 3.68
C ALA A 171 8.68 -16.41 3.82
N ALA A 172 9.51 -17.41 3.56
CA ALA A 172 9.18 -18.83 3.72
C ALA A 172 9.23 -19.30 5.20
N ARG A 173 9.80 -18.50 6.10
CA ARG A 173 10.08 -18.85 7.52
C ARG A 173 10.91 -20.12 7.66
N ILE A 174 11.90 -20.29 6.80
CA ILE A 174 12.87 -21.40 6.86
C ILE A 174 14.26 -20.88 7.21
N ALA A 175 15.15 -21.80 7.59
CA ALA A 175 16.54 -21.46 7.86
C ALA A 175 17.21 -20.89 6.60
N PRO A 176 18.14 -19.91 6.74
CA PRO A 176 18.90 -19.40 5.61
C PRO A 176 19.75 -20.52 4.98
N ARG A 177 20.07 -20.36 3.69
CA ARG A 177 20.92 -21.31 2.94
C ARG A 177 22.26 -21.54 3.63
N MET A 178 22.66 -22.79 3.77
CA MET A 178 23.95 -23.16 4.34
C MET A 178 25.05 -23.11 3.25
N GLU A 179 26.30 -22.87 3.68
CA GLU A 179 27.45 -22.98 2.77
C GLU A 179 27.54 -24.40 2.21
N GLY A 180 27.69 -24.50 0.87
CA GLY A 180 27.73 -25.78 0.16
C GLY A 180 26.36 -26.30 -0.33
N GLU A 181 25.26 -25.76 0.11
CA GLU A 181 23.93 -26.07 -0.45
C GLU A 181 23.74 -25.40 -1.82
N GLY A 182 23.32 -26.16 -2.82
CA GLY A 182 23.05 -25.64 -4.16
C GLY A 182 21.89 -24.64 -4.17
N TYR A 183 22.02 -23.55 -4.94
CA TYR A 183 21.00 -22.52 -5.04
C TYR A 183 19.63 -23.07 -5.44
N LEU A 184 19.59 -23.90 -6.49
CA LEU A 184 18.32 -24.46 -6.99
C LEU A 184 17.66 -25.39 -5.96
N ALA A 185 18.43 -26.27 -5.30
CA ALA A 185 17.91 -27.15 -4.28
C ALA A 185 17.34 -26.39 -3.07
N TYR A 186 17.98 -25.27 -2.73
CA TYR A 186 17.45 -24.38 -1.69
C TYR A 186 16.15 -23.67 -2.14
N LEU A 187 16.09 -23.18 -3.38
CA LEU A 187 14.88 -22.56 -3.93
C LEU A 187 13.71 -23.55 -4.01
N ASP A 188 13.95 -24.84 -4.25
CA ASP A 188 12.89 -25.87 -4.22
C ASP A 188 12.33 -26.07 -2.79
N LYS A 189 13.17 -25.95 -1.75
CA LYS A 189 12.68 -25.97 -0.36
C LYS A 189 11.87 -24.70 -0.01
N VAL A 190 12.30 -23.54 -0.50
CA VAL A 190 11.57 -22.28 -0.36
C VAL A 190 10.20 -22.39 -1.01
N ASP A 191 10.15 -22.90 -2.23
CA ASP A 191 8.92 -23.11 -3.00
C ASP A 191 7.90 -23.97 -2.24
N ALA A 192 8.33 -25.14 -1.79
CA ALA A 192 7.48 -26.02 -1.01
C ALA A 192 6.93 -25.37 0.26
N ALA A 193 7.79 -24.60 0.98
CA ALA A 193 7.37 -23.92 2.19
C ALA A 193 6.40 -22.77 1.92
N LEU A 194 6.59 -22.00 0.86
CA LEU A 194 5.68 -20.92 0.46
C LEU A 194 4.34 -21.47 -0.01
N HIS A 195 4.34 -22.56 -0.78
CA HIS A 195 3.14 -23.25 -1.22
C HIS A 195 2.31 -23.77 -0.05
N GLU A 196 2.95 -24.44 0.91
CA GLU A 196 2.29 -24.91 2.14
C GLU A 196 1.68 -23.76 2.92
N ARG A 197 2.42 -22.64 3.07
CA ARG A 197 1.91 -21.44 3.74
C ARG A 197 0.69 -20.85 3.04
N ALA A 198 0.77 -20.67 1.72
CA ALA A 198 -0.34 -20.13 0.93
C ALA A 198 -1.59 -21.02 1.04
N HIS A 199 -1.41 -22.35 1.02
CA HIS A 199 -2.48 -23.31 1.22
C HIS A 199 -3.10 -23.20 2.61
N ASN A 200 -2.27 -23.17 3.65
CA ASN A 200 -2.72 -23.11 5.05
C ASN A 200 -3.51 -21.81 5.33
N PHE A 201 -3.04 -20.66 4.85
CA PHE A 201 -3.77 -19.41 4.98
C PHE A 201 -5.05 -19.37 4.15
N THR A 202 -5.10 -20.04 3.00
CA THR A 202 -6.32 -20.17 2.21
C THR A 202 -7.37 -20.98 2.98
N ALA A 203 -7.00 -22.14 3.50
CA ALA A 203 -7.88 -22.97 4.31
C ALA A 203 -8.39 -22.24 5.58
N TYR A 204 -7.51 -21.45 6.20
CA TYR A 204 -7.89 -20.66 7.39
C TYR A 204 -8.86 -19.51 7.04
N LEU A 205 -8.67 -18.84 5.91
CA LEU A 205 -9.62 -17.85 5.42
C LEU A 205 -11.00 -18.44 5.15
N ASP A 206 -11.04 -19.61 4.49
CA ASP A 206 -12.29 -20.32 4.20
C ASP A 206 -13.02 -20.71 5.48
N GLN A 207 -12.28 -21.16 6.50
CA GLN A 207 -12.83 -21.47 7.81
C GLN A 207 -13.47 -20.25 8.47
N ILE A 208 -12.76 -19.11 8.51
CA ILE A 208 -13.28 -17.87 9.10
C ILE A 208 -14.52 -17.39 8.33
N GLN A 209 -14.49 -17.46 7.00
CA GLN A 209 -15.65 -17.07 6.18
C GLN A 209 -16.87 -17.96 6.49
N GLN A 210 -16.68 -19.27 6.63
CA GLN A 210 -17.75 -20.19 7.00
C GLN A 210 -18.28 -19.91 8.41
N GLU A 211 -17.40 -19.69 9.40
CA GLU A 211 -17.82 -19.38 10.77
C GLU A 211 -18.60 -18.07 10.84
N ARG A 212 -18.14 -17.02 10.16
CA ARG A 212 -18.90 -15.76 10.07
C ARG A 212 -20.21 -15.93 9.33
N GLY A 213 -20.22 -16.69 8.24
CA GLY A 213 -21.46 -17.00 7.51
C GLY A 213 -22.48 -17.73 8.36
N ARG A 214 -22.05 -18.60 9.30
CA ARG A 214 -22.93 -19.28 10.28
C ARG A 214 -23.43 -18.33 11.36
N LYS A 215 -22.57 -17.41 11.87
CA LYS A 215 -22.92 -16.48 12.97
C LYS A 215 -23.79 -15.32 12.49
N GLU A 216 -23.41 -14.69 11.40
CA GLU A 216 -24.02 -13.45 10.90
C GLU A 216 -25.11 -13.71 9.83
N GLY A 217 -25.10 -14.91 9.23
CA GLY A 217 -25.92 -15.26 8.07
C GLY A 217 -25.27 -14.84 6.75
N THR A 218 -25.23 -15.76 5.79
CA THR A 218 -24.60 -15.54 4.47
C THR A 218 -25.17 -14.33 3.71
N GLY A 219 -26.48 -14.09 3.84
CA GLY A 219 -27.15 -12.95 3.20
C GLY A 219 -26.73 -11.60 3.80
N GLN A 220 -26.53 -11.53 5.10
CA GLN A 220 -26.07 -10.32 5.78
C GLN A 220 -24.61 -10.03 5.47
N LEU A 221 -23.76 -11.06 5.48
CA LEU A 221 -22.35 -10.95 5.11
C LEU A 221 -22.18 -10.43 3.66
N MET A 222 -23.02 -10.93 2.73
CA MET A 222 -23.00 -10.47 1.35
C MET A 222 -23.45 -9.00 1.21
N LYS A 223 -24.44 -8.58 1.98
CA LYS A 223 -24.86 -7.16 2.04
C LYS A 223 -23.73 -6.28 2.59
N MET A 224 -23.07 -6.72 3.65
CA MET A 224 -21.93 -6.03 4.25
C MET A 224 -20.77 -5.92 3.25
N LYS A 225 -20.42 -7.02 2.57
CA LYS A 225 -19.43 -6.99 1.49
C LYS A 225 -19.77 -5.95 0.43
N LYS A 226 -20.99 -5.96 -0.09
CA LYS A 226 -21.43 -4.98 -1.11
C LYS A 226 -21.43 -3.54 -0.62
N ALA A 227 -21.65 -3.31 0.67
CA ALA A 227 -21.67 -1.96 1.26
C ALA A 227 -20.27 -1.37 1.42
N HIS A 228 -19.27 -2.21 1.72
CA HIS A 228 -17.92 -1.78 2.03
C HIS A 228 -16.89 -2.02 0.90
N HIS A 229 -17.20 -2.94 -0.03
CA HIS A 229 -16.31 -3.23 -1.14
C HIS A 229 -16.40 -2.14 -2.21
N ASN A 230 -15.26 -1.49 -2.48
CA ASN A 230 -15.11 -0.51 -3.55
C ASN A 230 -13.95 -0.94 -4.45
N MET A 231 -14.29 -1.42 -5.64
CA MET A 231 -13.32 -1.93 -6.62
C MET A 231 -12.27 -0.86 -7.01
N ALA A 232 -12.67 0.41 -7.11
CA ALA A 232 -11.74 1.48 -7.47
C ALA A 232 -10.69 1.75 -6.37
N ILE A 233 -11.08 1.60 -5.11
CA ILE A 233 -10.15 1.70 -3.97
C ILE A 233 -9.24 0.48 -3.93
N GLU A 234 -9.80 -0.71 -4.13
CA GLU A 234 -9.02 -1.95 -4.19
C GLU A 234 -7.96 -1.88 -5.31
N ASP A 235 -8.35 -1.52 -6.52
CA ASP A 235 -7.43 -1.36 -7.65
C ASP A 235 -6.33 -0.34 -7.38
N LEU A 236 -6.68 0.76 -6.70
CA LEU A 236 -5.74 1.82 -6.34
C LEU A 236 -4.73 1.33 -5.31
N VAL A 237 -5.21 0.73 -4.21
CA VAL A 237 -4.40 0.32 -3.07
C VAL A 237 -3.57 -0.93 -3.37
N MET A 238 -4.09 -1.82 -4.23
CA MET A 238 -3.39 -3.01 -4.70
C MET A 238 -2.40 -2.71 -5.83
N GLY A 239 -2.50 -1.55 -6.48
CA GLY A 239 -1.62 -1.20 -7.60
C GLY A 239 -1.84 -2.08 -8.84
N THR A 240 -3.03 -2.67 -9.03
CA THR A 240 -3.33 -3.62 -10.12
C THR A 240 -3.26 -2.99 -11.52
N GLY A 241 -3.28 -1.67 -11.63
CA GLY A 241 -3.13 -0.95 -12.90
C GLY A 241 -1.68 -0.78 -13.38
N GLY A 242 -0.69 -1.31 -12.67
CA GLY A 242 0.72 -1.24 -13.03
C GLY A 242 1.08 -2.20 -14.18
N ARG A 243 2.12 -1.85 -14.95
CA ARG A 243 2.62 -2.68 -16.08
C ARG A 243 3.54 -3.81 -15.62
N HIS A 244 4.12 -3.69 -14.44
CA HIS A 244 5.13 -4.60 -13.91
C HIS A 244 4.64 -5.21 -12.61
N LEU A 245 4.95 -6.49 -12.40
CA LEU A 245 4.63 -7.21 -11.17
C LEU A 245 5.67 -6.96 -10.08
N TYR A 246 6.89 -6.65 -10.48
CA TYR A 246 8.02 -6.32 -9.63
C TYR A 246 8.91 -5.28 -10.30
N LYS A 247 9.82 -4.70 -9.54
CA LYS A 247 10.85 -3.75 -9.99
C LYS A 247 12.18 -4.10 -9.34
N GLU A 248 13.26 -3.91 -10.08
CA GLU A 248 14.61 -4.10 -9.59
C GLU A 248 15.27 -2.76 -9.27
N ALA A 249 15.80 -2.63 -8.07
CA ALA A 249 16.58 -1.47 -7.67
C ALA A 249 17.62 -1.86 -6.59
N ASN A 250 18.83 -1.31 -6.67
CA ASN A 250 19.87 -1.49 -5.67
C ASN A 250 20.17 -2.96 -5.30
N HIS A 251 20.23 -3.84 -6.28
CA HIS A 251 20.42 -5.29 -6.09
C HIS A 251 19.32 -5.94 -5.25
N ARG A 252 18.07 -5.46 -5.38
CA ARG A 252 16.88 -5.98 -4.72
C ARG A 252 15.69 -6.01 -5.68
N ILE A 253 14.79 -6.96 -5.45
CA ILE A 253 13.51 -7.12 -6.16
C ILE A 253 12.39 -6.65 -5.24
N TYR A 254 11.63 -5.65 -5.67
CA TYR A 254 10.51 -5.07 -4.91
C TYR A 254 9.18 -5.39 -5.58
N PRO A 255 8.14 -5.72 -4.81
CA PRO A 255 6.80 -5.91 -5.35
C PRO A 255 6.23 -4.57 -5.86
N ALA A 256 5.74 -4.57 -7.10
CA ALA A 256 5.04 -3.43 -7.68
C ALA A 256 3.52 -3.51 -7.51
N ILE A 257 3.01 -4.68 -7.15
CA ILE A 257 1.58 -4.95 -6.89
C ILE A 257 1.38 -5.35 -5.44
N GLY A 258 0.16 -5.20 -4.93
CA GLY A 258 -0.19 -5.55 -3.56
C GLY A 258 0.49 -4.66 -2.53
N GLN A 259 0.69 -3.39 -2.85
CA GLN A 259 1.44 -2.44 -2.01
C GLN A 259 0.90 -2.37 -0.57
N VAL A 260 -0.39 -2.53 -0.37
CA VAL A 260 -1.02 -2.53 0.96
C VAL A 260 -0.56 -3.68 1.86
N TYR A 261 -0.13 -4.79 1.27
CA TYR A 261 0.35 -5.97 1.99
C TYR A 261 1.86 -5.97 2.23
N VAL A 262 2.59 -5.09 1.53
CA VAL A 262 4.06 -5.06 1.59
C VAL A 262 4.52 -4.37 2.87
N GLU A 263 5.43 -5.02 3.59
CA GLU A 263 6.12 -4.40 4.72
C GLU A 263 7.23 -3.48 4.25
N PRO A 264 7.37 -2.28 4.86
CA PRO A 264 8.41 -1.36 4.50
C PRO A 264 9.78 -1.93 4.92
N ASP A 265 10.67 -2.09 3.96
CA ASP A 265 12.05 -2.55 4.17
C ASP A 265 13.05 -1.45 3.77
N ASN A 266 12.81 -0.21 4.12
CA ASN A 266 13.76 0.84 3.86
C ASN A 266 14.19 1.57 5.13
N ARG A 267 15.50 1.80 5.24
CA ARG A 267 16.13 2.45 6.40
C ARG A 267 15.78 3.93 6.53
N PHE A 268 15.23 4.54 5.49
CA PHE A 268 14.88 5.97 5.43
C PHE A 268 13.40 6.25 5.68
N GLY A 269 12.64 5.27 6.11
CA GLY A 269 11.24 5.44 6.42
C GLY A 269 10.29 5.52 5.23
N ARG A 270 10.78 5.33 4.01
CA ARG A 270 9.97 5.34 2.81
C ARG A 270 9.39 3.96 2.57
N ALA A 271 8.07 3.85 2.62
CA ALA A 271 7.34 2.63 2.29
C ALA A 271 6.71 2.73 0.89
N ALA A 272 6.21 1.62 0.37
CA ALA A 272 5.31 1.64 -0.76
C ALA A 272 4.14 2.59 -0.48
N PHE A 273 3.64 3.28 -1.51
CA PHE A 273 2.69 4.39 -1.34
C PHE A 273 1.46 4.00 -0.51
N TYR A 274 0.89 2.84 -0.75
CA TYR A 274 -0.30 2.36 -0.04
C TYR A 274 0.00 1.28 1.02
N SER A 275 1.20 1.19 1.53
CA SER A 275 1.51 0.21 2.57
C SER A 275 0.75 0.52 3.86
N HIS A 276 0.15 -0.51 4.46
CA HIS A 276 -0.55 -0.40 5.75
C HIS A 276 0.42 -0.05 6.89
N GLU A 277 1.63 -0.58 6.83
CA GLU A 277 2.67 -0.28 7.80
C GLU A 277 3.73 0.63 7.17
N LYS A 278 4.13 1.67 7.90
CA LYS A 278 5.16 2.61 7.47
C LYS A 278 6.37 2.55 8.39
N ASN A 279 7.54 2.59 7.82
CA ASN A 279 8.77 2.77 8.56
C ASN A 279 9.30 4.18 8.31
N TRP A 280 9.05 5.11 9.21
CA TRP A 280 9.53 6.48 9.13
C TRP A 280 10.66 6.71 10.13
N ALA A 281 11.87 7.00 9.63
CA ALA A 281 13.06 7.24 10.45
C ALA A 281 13.34 6.12 11.50
N GLY A 282 13.02 4.86 11.17
CA GLY A 282 13.18 3.71 12.07
C GLY A 282 12.01 3.42 13.01
N TYR A 283 10.93 4.20 12.92
CA TYR A 283 9.68 3.95 13.67
C TYR A 283 8.64 3.32 12.74
N HIS A 284 8.05 2.21 13.18
CA HIS A 284 6.89 1.62 12.51
C HIS A 284 5.63 2.42 12.87
N ILE A 285 4.94 2.89 11.84
CA ILE A 285 3.69 3.62 11.98
C ILE A 285 2.66 2.84 11.15
N SER A 286 1.60 2.32 11.79
CA SER A 286 0.43 1.82 11.07
C SER A 286 -0.44 3.00 10.65
N THR A 287 -0.81 3.04 9.42
CA THR A 287 -1.71 4.05 8.84
C THR A 287 -3.15 3.63 9.00
#